data_ebe0eb71c6171679acc4c27423ac0b6e
#
_entry.id   ebe0eb71c6171679acc4c27423ac0b6e
#
_cell.length_a   1.000
_cell.length_b   1.000
_cell.length_c   1.000
_cell.angle_alpha   90.00
_cell.angle_beta   90.00
_cell.angle_gamma   90.00
#
_symmetry.space_group_name_H-M   'P 1'
#
loop_
_entity.id
_entity.type
_entity.pdbx_description
1 polymer ?
#
loop_
_entity_poly.entity_id
_entity_poly.type
_entity_poly.pdbx_seq_one_letter_code
_entity_poly.pdbx_strand_id
1 'polypeptide(L)'
;MSGHLKCRCDKPITDGAHLCAECVARVRDCLSKISERWEDLTDALASSEEGGEAGRQKGGMVSVGTNLNEAVSRARSLCSEILWFTVQVIREDFDDAGRAFNPPRWADEGEMAAWILQWQVPHITATTARETAEEIATVLVDAEKATWDALNPPPRWIAVTGCTMHGTSDMGERVPCPGVLRAKVGTGVMPDLTCDTDPAHVISPTTWGRPVWKRKTEPSARMGA
;
A
#
# COMPACT_ATOMS: atom_id res chain seq x y z
N MET A 1 48.41 -0.44 5.34
CA MET A 1 47.28 -1.29 4.89
C MET A 1 46.01 -0.40 4.98
N SER A 2 45.59 0.15 3.86
CA SER A 2 44.39 1.00 3.81
C SER A 2 43.17 0.08 3.85
N GLY A 3 42.62 -0.12 5.05
CA GLY A 3 41.35 -0.80 5.18
C GLY A 3 40.29 0.05 4.50
N HIS A 4 39.76 -0.39 3.36
CA HIS A 4 38.62 0.26 2.72
C HIS A 4 37.42 0.24 3.67
N LEU A 5 36.91 1.40 4.02
CA LEU A 5 35.68 1.52 4.77
C LEU A 5 34.55 0.87 3.95
N LYS A 6 33.76 0.03 4.59
CA LYS A 6 32.61 -0.63 3.97
C LYS A 6 31.30 0.00 4.46
N CYS A 7 30.37 0.19 3.57
CA CYS A 7 28.99 0.53 3.87
C CYS A 7 28.31 -0.64 4.61
N ARG A 8 27.23 -0.39 5.31
CA ARG A 8 26.39 -1.44 5.94
C ARG A 8 25.92 -2.53 4.96
N CYS A 9 25.88 -2.21 3.66
CA CYS A 9 25.58 -3.18 2.59
C CYS A 9 26.83 -3.94 2.06
N ASP A 10 27.96 -3.91 2.80
CA ASP A 10 29.26 -4.53 2.48
C ASP A 10 30.00 -4.00 1.24
N LYS A 11 29.45 -2.97 0.58
CA LYS A 11 30.07 -2.34 -0.59
C LYS A 11 31.14 -1.32 -0.19
N PRO A 12 32.18 -1.13 -1.01
CA PRO A 12 33.21 -0.15 -0.73
C PRO A 12 32.63 1.27 -0.74
N ILE A 13 33.12 2.10 0.16
CA ILE A 13 32.78 3.51 0.27
C ILE A 13 33.92 4.30 -0.37
N THR A 14 33.56 5.34 -1.14
CA THR A 14 34.51 6.30 -1.70
C THR A 14 35.06 7.18 -0.58
N ASP A 15 36.32 7.59 -0.67
CA ASP A 15 36.95 8.46 0.33
C ASP A 15 36.12 9.73 0.57
N GLY A 16 35.86 10.00 1.85
CA GLY A 16 35.07 11.16 2.28
C GLY A 16 33.53 10.99 2.23
N ALA A 17 33.04 9.83 1.81
CA ALA A 17 31.62 9.51 1.90
C ALA A 17 31.32 8.58 3.10
N HIS A 18 30.09 8.59 3.58
CA HIS A 18 29.59 7.70 4.63
C HIS A 18 28.73 6.55 4.08
N LEU A 19 28.18 6.73 2.89
CA LEU A 19 27.39 5.72 2.16
C LEU A 19 28.06 5.36 0.84
N CYS A 20 27.89 4.11 0.39
CA CYS A 20 28.30 3.73 -0.95
C CYS A 20 27.36 4.33 -2.03
N ALA A 21 27.83 4.38 -3.27
CA ALA A 21 27.09 4.98 -4.37
C ALA A 21 25.68 4.40 -4.56
N GLU A 22 25.50 3.10 -4.33
CA GLU A 22 24.18 2.46 -4.45
C GLU A 22 23.23 2.84 -3.31
N CYS A 23 23.74 2.98 -2.07
CA CYS A 23 22.92 3.48 -0.97
C CYS A 23 22.52 4.93 -1.19
N VAL A 24 23.42 5.77 -1.72
CA VAL A 24 23.09 7.16 -2.12
C VAL A 24 22.02 7.18 -3.20
N ALA A 25 22.15 6.35 -4.23
CA ALA A 25 21.17 6.24 -5.30
C ALA A 25 19.80 5.79 -4.75
N ARG A 26 19.79 4.84 -3.80
CA ARG A 26 18.57 4.38 -3.13
C ARG A 26 17.91 5.46 -2.31
N VAL A 27 18.67 6.24 -1.53
CA VAL A 27 18.14 7.40 -0.78
C VAL A 27 17.47 8.39 -1.72
N ARG A 28 18.11 8.69 -2.85
CA ARG A 28 17.53 9.58 -3.88
C ARG A 28 16.24 9.02 -4.46
N ASP A 29 16.22 7.75 -4.82
CA ASP A 29 15.04 7.07 -5.38
C ASP A 29 13.87 7.05 -4.37
N CYS A 30 14.14 6.75 -3.09
CA CYS A 30 13.12 6.79 -2.04
C CYS A 30 12.52 8.18 -1.86
N LEU A 31 13.36 9.22 -1.76
CA LEU A 31 12.89 10.61 -1.61
C LEU A 31 12.07 11.08 -2.83
N SER A 32 12.50 10.74 -4.05
CA SER A 32 11.75 11.02 -5.28
C SER A 32 10.36 10.39 -5.24
N LYS A 33 10.30 9.11 -4.94
CA LYS A 33 9.04 8.35 -4.88
C LYS A 33 8.10 8.82 -3.77
N ILE A 34 8.64 9.18 -2.60
CA ILE A 34 7.84 9.76 -1.52
C ILE A 34 7.23 11.09 -1.97
N SER A 35 8.05 11.98 -2.57
CA SER A 35 7.58 13.26 -3.10
C SER A 35 6.49 13.09 -4.16
N GLU A 36 6.71 12.22 -5.15
CA GLU A 36 5.78 11.96 -6.26
C GLU A 36 4.44 11.36 -5.80
N ARG A 37 4.46 10.51 -4.76
CA ARG A 37 3.26 9.80 -4.26
C ARG A 37 2.53 10.55 -3.15
N TRP A 38 3.04 11.69 -2.70
CA TRP A 38 2.42 12.40 -1.58
C TRP A 38 1.01 12.89 -1.87
N GLU A 39 0.78 13.38 -3.09
CA GLU A 39 -0.54 13.78 -3.55
C GLU A 39 -1.51 12.59 -3.61
N ASP A 40 -1.07 11.44 -4.17
CA ASP A 40 -1.88 10.23 -4.23
C ASP A 40 -2.29 9.74 -2.82
N LEU A 41 -1.38 9.82 -1.84
CA LEU A 41 -1.69 9.48 -0.44
C LEU A 41 -2.70 10.46 0.17
N THR A 42 -2.65 11.73 -0.22
CA THR A 42 -3.59 12.76 0.23
C THR A 42 -4.98 12.52 -0.34
N ASP A 43 -5.06 12.25 -1.63
CA ASP A 43 -6.31 11.95 -2.33
C ASP A 43 -6.96 10.64 -1.83
N ALA A 44 -6.13 9.63 -1.54
CA ALA A 44 -6.62 8.37 -0.98
C ALA A 44 -7.24 8.55 0.42
N LEU A 45 -6.79 9.50 1.22
CA LEU A 45 -7.44 9.86 2.49
C LEU A 45 -8.76 10.62 2.27
N ALA A 46 -8.76 11.63 1.38
CA ALA A 46 -9.93 12.46 1.12
C ALA A 46 -11.10 11.65 0.53
N SER A 47 -10.81 10.76 -0.43
CA SER A 47 -11.83 9.93 -1.08
C SER A 47 -12.58 8.99 -0.13
N SER A 48 -12.00 8.68 1.01
CA SER A 48 -12.60 7.80 1.99
C SER A 48 -13.52 8.51 2.99
N GLU A 49 -13.32 9.81 3.19
CA GLU A 49 -14.22 10.64 4.01
C GLU A 49 -15.56 10.86 3.30
N GLU A 50 -15.56 11.05 1.98
CA GLU A 50 -16.78 11.21 1.17
C GLU A 50 -17.62 9.93 1.10
N GLY A 51 -17.01 8.74 1.16
CA GLY A 51 -17.73 7.45 1.18
C GLY A 51 -18.47 7.15 2.49
N GLY A 52 -18.20 7.86 3.56
CA GLY A 52 -18.79 7.63 4.90
C GLY A 52 -20.26 8.01 5.04
N GLU A 53 -20.77 8.97 4.28
CA GLU A 53 -22.15 9.43 4.38
C GLU A 53 -23.14 8.68 3.48
N ALA A 54 -22.69 8.12 2.36
CA ALA A 54 -23.56 7.46 1.37
C ALA A 54 -23.91 6.00 1.68
N GLY A 55 -23.35 5.39 2.71
CA GLY A 55 -23.35 3.94 2.89
C GLY A 55 -23.93 3.40 4.19
N ARG A 56 -24.94 4.07 4.83
CA ARG A 56 -25.68 3.43 5.93
C ARG A 56 -26.66 2.37 5.41
N GLN A 57 -26.17 1.38 4.68
CA GLN A 57 -26.94 0.16 4.43
C GLN A 57 -26.85 -0.78 5.64
N LYS A 58 -28.00 -1.02 6.26
CA LYS A 58 -28.26 -2.05 7.25
C LYS A 58 -27.94 -3.42 6.64
N GLY A 59 -26.77 -3.95 6.94
CA GLY A 59 -26.38 -5.30 6.54
C GLY A 59 -24.87 -5.44 6.70
N GLY A 60 -24.43 -6.21 7.68
CA GLY A 60 -23.07 -6.35 8.19
C GLY A 60 -21.95 -6.66 7.17
N MET A 61 -21.72 -5.81 6.20
CA MET A 61 -20.51 -5.81 5.41
C MET A 61 -19.47 -4.97 6.12
N VAL A 62 -18.37 -5.62 6.51
CA VAL A 62 -17.17 -4.95 7.00
C VAL A 62 -16.76 -3.93 5.94
N SER A 63 -16.79 -2.66 6.31
CA SER A 63 -16.41 -1.55 5.43
C SER A 63 -14.95 -1.70 5.03
N VAL A 64 -14.69 -2.05 3.78
CA VAL A 64 -13.34 -2.16 3.20
C VAL A 64 -12.61 -0.80 3.24
N GLY A 65 -13.35 0.32 3.30
CA GLY A 65 -12.81 1.67 3.34
C GLY A 65 -11.99 1.99 4.58
N THR A 66 -12.39 1.54 5.76
CA THR A 66 -11.68 1.84 7.02
C THR A 66 -10.25 1.31 7.08
N ASN A 67 -10.00 0.13 6.52
CA ASN A 67 -8.66 -0.46 6.54
C ASN A 67 -7.68 0.21 5.55
N LEU A 68 -8.19 0.72 4.44
CA LEU A 68 -7.36 1.46 3.47
C LEU A 68 -6.92 2.78 4.05
N ASN A 69 -7.83 3.51 4.71
CA ASN A 69 -7.52 4.76 5.41
C ASN A 69 -6.48 4.60 6.48
N GLU A 70 -6.58 3.55 7.28
CA GLU A 70 -5.61 3.29 8.33
C GLU A 70 -4.21 3.04 7.75
N ALA A 71 -4.10 2.27 6.67
CA ALA A 71 -2.82 2.00 6.01
C ALA A 71 -2.21 3.29 5.41
N VAL A 72 -3.02 4.10 4.72
CA VAL A 72 -2.59 5.38 4.14
C VAL A 72 -2.21 6.38 5.23
N SER A 73 -3.02 6.52 6.29
CA SER A 73 -2.74 7.39 7.43
C SER A 73 -1.43 6.99 8.12
N ARG A 74 -1.21 5.70 8.33
CA ARG A 74 0.03 5.16 8.93
C ARG A 74 1.23 5.43 8.04
N ALA A 75 1.13 5.23 6.74
CA ALA A 75 2.21 5.52 5.78
C ALA A 75 2.57 7.01 5.77
N ARG A 76 1.58 7.91 5.79
CA ARG A 76 1.82 9.36 5.89
C ARG A 76 2.49 9.74 7.19
N SER A 77 2.02 9.23 8.32
CA SER A 77 2.63 9.52 9.63
C SER A 77 4.08 9.06 9.68
N LEU A 78 4.37 7.88 9.16
CA LEU A 78 5.74 7.35 9.08
C LEU A 78 6.64 8.22 8.20
N CYS A 79 6.17 8.63 7.02
CA CYS A 79 6.92 9.53 6.14
C CYS A 79 7.18 10.88 6.81
N SER A 80 6.16 11.48 7.42
CA SER A 80 6.29 12.76 8.14
C SER A 80 7.34 12.65 9.24
N GLU A 81 7.26 11.63 10.08
CA GLU A 81 8.21 11.40 11.17
C GLU A 81 9.65 11.27 10.66
N ILE A 82 9.88 10.48 9.61
CA ILE A 82 11.21 10.24 9.04
C ILE A 82 11.76 11.50 8.36
N LEU A 83 10.95 12.22 7.62
CA LEU A 83 11.38 13.46 6.97
C LEU A 83 11.74 14.53 8.00
N TRP A 84 10.92 14.70 9.05
CA TRP A 84 11.23 15.62 10.14
C TRP A 84 12.46 15.20 10.94
N PHE A 85 12.66 13.92 11.21
CA PHE A 85 13.88 13.39 11.81
C PHE A 85 15.10 13.76 10.94
N THR A 86 15.02 13.53 9.65
CA THR A 86 16.10 13.87 8.70
C THR A 86 16.44 15.36 8.71
N VAL A 87 15.42 16.23 8.70
CA VAL A 87 15.61 17.69 8.78
C VAL A 87 16.24 18.10 10.12
N GLN A 88 15.84 17.45 11.22
CA GLN A 88 16.38 17.72 12.55
C GLN A 88 17.87 17.37 12.63
N VAL A 89 18.26 16.20 12.12
CA VAL A 89 19.67 15.79 12.04
C VAL A 89 20.50 16.80 11.24
N ILE A 90 20.00 17.21 10.06
CA ILE A 90 20.69 18.20 9.23
C ILE A 90 20.84 19.52 9.99
N ARG A 91 19.81 19.95 10.73
CA ARG A 91 19.86 21.17 11.57
C ARG A 91 20.97 21.06 12.62
N GLU A 92 21.02 19.94 13.33
CA GLU A 92 22.03 19.69 14.37
C GLU A 92 23.46 19.74 13.78
N ASP A 93 23.67 19.10 12.64
CA ASP A 93 24.95 19.15 11.93
C ASP A 93 25.37 20.60 11.54
N PHE A 94 24.40 21.43 11.14
CA PHE A 94 24.67 22.84 10.81
C PHE A 94 24.99 23.66 12.07
N ASP A 95 24.24 23.44 13.16
CA ASP A 95 24.44 24.13 14.44
C ASP A 95 25.80 23.76 15.05
N ASP A 96 26.19 22.48 15.01
CA ASP A 96 27.51 22.01 15.47
C ASP A 96 28.66 22.59 14.63
N ALA A 97 28.42 22.84 13.36
CA ALA A 97 29.39 23.51 12.46
C ALA A 97 29.37 25.06 12.60
N GLY A 98 28.55 25.62 13.51
CA GLY A 98 28.37 27.07 13.68
C GLY A 98 27.76 27.75 12.44
N ARG A 99 26.98 27.04 11.65
CA ARG A 99 26.37 27.51 10.39
C ARG A 99 24.87 27.72 10.59
N ALA A 100 24.33 28.79 9.99
CA ALA A 100 22.89 29.00 10.02
C ALA A 100 22.16 27.98 9.12
N PHE A 101 21.13 27.34 9.66
CA PHE A 101 20.23 26.46 8.93
C PHE A 101 18.90 27.18 8.68
N ASN A 102 18.65 27.54 7.43
CA ASN A 102 17.45 28.28 7.02
C ASN A 102 16.71 27.48 5.92
N PRO A 103 15.95 26.43 6.29
CA PRO A 103 15.15 25.69 5.33
C PRO A 103 13.99 26.56 4.81
N PRO A 104 13.48 26.30 3.60
CA PRO A 104 12.28 26.96 3.11
C PRO A 104 11.07 26.57 3.98
N ARG A 105 9.97 27.26 3.79
CA ARG A 105 8.67 26.78 4.29
C ARG A 105 8.12 25.80 3.25
N TRP A 106 7.79 24.61 3.68
CA TRP A 106 7.15 23.60 2.84
C TRP A 106 5.63 23.68 3.02
N ALA A 107 4.88 23.44 1.93
CA ALA A 107 3.43 23.32 2.01
C ALA A 107 3.02 21.96 2.59
N ASP A 108 3.82 20.92 2.30
CA ASP A 108 3.61 19.56 2.77
C ASP A 108 4.92 18.75 2.80
N GLU A 109 4.83 17.50 3.21
CA GLU A 109 5.97 16.58 3.30
C GLU A 109 6.48 16.12 1.93
N GLY A 110 5.67 16.21 0.87
CA GLY A 110 6.11 15.97 -0.51
C GLY A 110 7.13 17.01 -0.96
N GLU A 111 6.86 18.30 -0.70
CA GLU A 111 7.81 19.38 -0.94
C GLU A 111 9.05 19.26 -0.05
N MET A 112 8.89 18.85 1.20
CA MET A 112 10.02 18.59 2.10
C MET A 112 10.92 17.48 1.57
N ALA A 113 10.36 16.38 1.08
CA ALA A 113 11.12 15.28 0.48
C ALA A 113 11.87 15.74 -0.79
N ALA A 114 11.22 16.52 -1.66
CA ALA A 114 11.83 17.08 -2.85
C ALA A 114 13.00 18.01 -2.50
N TRP A 115 12.85 18.85 -1.46
CA TRP A 115 13.92 19.74 -1.00
C TRP A 115 15.11 18.96 -0.43
N ILE A 116 14.86 17.91 0.39
CA ILE A 116 15.93 17.05 0.91
C ILE A 116 16.66 16.38 -0.25
N LEU A 117 15.93 15.83 -1.22
CA LEU A 117 16.48 15.21 -2.42
C LEU A 117 17.41 16.14 -3.19
N GLN A 118 16.96 17.36 -3.43
CA GLN A 118 17.67 18.31 -4.27
C GLN A 118 18.89 18.90 -3.58
N TRP A 119 18.81 19.20 -2.28
CA TRP A 119 19.79 20.03 -1.61
C TRP A 119 20.55 19.34 -0.48
N GLN A 120 19.99 18.33 0.16
CA GLN A 120 20.53 17.79 1.39
C GLN A 120 21.15 16.38 1.26
N VAL A 121 20.89 15.64 0.18
CA VAL A 121 21.50 14.31 -0.01
C VAL A 121 23.02 14.37 0.04
N PRO A 122 23.72 15.34 -0.59
CA PRO A 122 25.17 15.43 -0.46
C PRO A 122 25.63 15.67 0.98
N HIS A 123 24.88 16.46 1.76
CA HIS A 123 25.17 16.70 3.18
C HIS A 123 25.01 15.41 4.00
N ILE A 124 23.90 14.73 3.91
CA ILE A 124 23.62 13.46 4.60
C ILE A 124 24.72 12.44 4.31
N THR A 125 25.17 12.36 3.08
CA THR A 125 26.11 11.31 2.63
C THR A 125 27.58 11.59 2.93
N ALA A 126 27.94 12.84 3.23
CA ALA A 126 29.34 13.25 3.41
C ALA A 126 29.64 14.00 4.73
N THR A 127 28.62 14.56 5.39
CA THR A 127 28.81 15.43 6.58
C THR A 127 28.17 14.83 7.81
N THR A 128 26.96 14.31 7.70
CA THR A 128 26.25 13.66 8.82
C THR A 128 27.04 12.45 9.33
N ALA A 129 27.04 12.22 10.65
CA ALA A 129 27.68 11.06 11.24
C ALA A 129 27.28 9.77 10.53
N ARG A 130 28.24 8.89 10.32
CA ARG A 130 28.05 7.70 9.48
C ARG A 130 26.88 6.83 9.91
N GLU A 131 26.79 6.53 11.21
CA GLU A 131 25.74 5.70 11.78
C GLU A 131 24.35 6.32 11.52
N THR A 132 24.24 7.62 11.65
CA THR A 132 23.01 8.37 11.41
C THR A 132 22.67 8.41 9.92
N ALA A 133 23.67 8.57 9.04
CA ALA A 133 23.45 8.51 7.58
C ALA A 133 22.96 7.12 7.13
N GLU A 134 23.50 6.04 7.72
CA GLU A 134 23.07 4.65 7.47
C GLU A 134 21.65 4.41 8.02
N GLU A 135 21.29 5.00 9.16
CA GLU A 135 19.95 4.95 9.73
C GLU A 135 18.94 5.68 8.83
N ILE A 136 19.21 6.93 8.44
CA ILE A 136 18.37 7.70 7.51
C ILE A 136 18.12 6.89 6.22
N ALA A 137 19.18 6.31 5.64
CA ALA A 137 19.04 5.50 4.44
C ALA A 137 18.13 4.29 4.63
N THR A 138 18.15 3.68 5.82
CA THR A 138 17.32 2.51 6.15
C THR A 138 15.86 2.90 6.33
N VAL A 139 15.59 3.92 7.15
CA VAL A 139 14.21 4.32 7.46
C VAL A 139 13.50 4.96 6.27
N LEU A 140 14.23 5.61 5.35
CA LEU A 140 13.66 6.10 4.08
C LEU A 140 13.19 4.95 3.17
N VAL A 141 13.89 3.82 3.14
CA VAL A 141 13.45 2.61 2.42
C VAL A 141 12.17 2.06 3.02
N ASP A 142 12.06 2.02 4.35
CA ASP A 142 10.87 1.54 5.03
C ASP A 142 9.66 2.48 4.78
N ALA A 143 9.89 3.80 4.78
CA ALA A 143 8.86 4.79 4.46
C ALA A 143 8.37 4.65 3.00
N GLU A 144 9.28 4.56 2.04
CA GLU A 144 8.93 4.38 0.62
C GLU A 144 8.11 3.10 0.42
N LYS A 145 8.54 2.00 1.05
CA LYS A 145 7.81 0.74 1.01
C LYS A 145 6.42 0.88 1.62
N ALA A 146 6.28 1.55 2.75
CA ALA A 146 4.98 1.78 3.39
C ALA A 146 4.04 2.59 2.50
N THR A 147 4.54 3.62 1.78
CA THR A 147 3.74 4.39 0.82
C THR A 147 3.27 3.52 -0.34
N TRP A 148 4.16 2.69 -0.88
CA TRP A 148 3.82 1.76 -1.94
C TRP A 148 2.75 0.76 -1.53
N ASP A 149 2.94 0.10 -0.37
CA ASP A 149 2.03 -0.91 0.14
C ASP A 149 0.64 -0.31 0.47
N ALA A 150 0.61 0.95 0.93
CA ALA A 150 -0.64 1.66 1.22
C ALA A 150 -1.44 2.02 -0.04
N LEU A 151 -0.75 2.47 -1.10
CA LEU A 151 -1.38 2.81 -2.38
C LEU A 151 -1.68 1.56 -3.23
N ASN A 152 -0.95 0.47 -3.02
CA ASN A 152 -1.09 -0.79 -3.74
C ASN A 152 -1.37 -1.95 -2.77
N PRO A 153 -2.48 -1.92 -2.02
CA PRO A 153 -2.77 -2.96 -1.06
C PRO A 153 -2.84 -4.32 -1.78
N PRO A 154 -2.30 -5.38 -1.18
CA PRO A 154 -2.38 -6.70 -1.76
C PRO A 154 -3.85 -7.09 -1.94
N PRO A 155 -4.18 -7.76 -3.06
CA PRO A 155 -5.54 -8.19 -3.31
C PRO A 155 -6.04 -9.09 -2.17
N ARG A 156 -7.18 -8.73 -1.60
CA ARG A 156 -7.81 -9.50 -0.53
C ARG A 156 -8.88 -10.41 -1.11
N TRP A 157 -8.95 -11.62 -0.59
CA TRP A 157 -10.03 -12.53 -0.88
C TRP A 157 -11.12 -12.38 0.17
N ILE A 158 -12.33 -12.03 -0.25
CA ILE A 158 -13.50 -11.99 0.63
C ILE A 158 -14.47 -13.12 0.25
N ALA A 159 -14.98 -13.80 1.26
CA ALA A 159 -16.07 -14.74 1.07
C ALA A 159 -17.36 -13.99 0.78
N VAL A 160 -18.04 -14.33 -0.30
CA VAL A 160 -19.27 -13.64 -0.74
C VAL A 160 -20.50 -14.47 -0.40
N THR A 161 -20.53 -15.74 -0.82
CA THR A 161 -21.65 -16.65 -0.58
C THR A 161 -21.22 -18.09 -0.80
N GLY A 162 -22.06 -19.07 -0.45
CA GLY A 162 -21.85 -20.47 -0.82
C GLY A 162 -21.85 -20.65 -2.34
N CYS A 163 -21.09 -21.63 -2.82
CA CYS A 163 -21.05 -21.96 -4.25
C CYS A 163 -22.42 -22.51 -4.70
N THR A 164 -22.99 -21.93 -5.76
CA THR A 164 -24.26 -22.36 -6.33
C THR A 164 -24.10 -23.36 -7.46
N MET A 165 -22.87 -23.71 -7.79
CA MET A 165 -22.54 -24.68 -8.83
C MET A 165 -22.62 -26.11 -8.32
N HIS A 166 -22.61 -27.07 -9.23
CA HIS A 166 -22.62 -28.48 -8.90
C HIS A 166 -21.29 -29.10 -9.29
N GLY A 167 -20.76 -29.93 -8.43
CA GLY A 167 -19.65 -30.83 -8.73
C GLY A 167 -20.15 -32.23 -9.13
N THR A 168 -19.22 -33.11 -9.40
CA THR A 168 -19.48 -34.52 -9.66
C THR A 168 -18.91 -35.33 -8.49
N SER A 169 -19.72 -36.18 -7.89
CA SER A 169 -19.24 -37.11 -6.85
C SER A 169 -18.37 -38.22 -7.46
N ASP A 170 -17.66 -38.96 -6.59
CA ASP A 170 -16.83 -40.09 -7.02
C ASP A 170 -17.66 -41.22 -7.72
N MET A 171 -18.96 -41.20 -7.52
CA MET A 171 -19.91 -42.11 -8.18
C MET A 171 -20.53 -41.54 -9.46
N GLY A 172 -20.06 -40.36 -9.91
CA GLY A 172 -20.55 -39.70 -11.13
C GLY A 172 -21.88 -38.94 -10.95
N GLU A 173 -22.41 -38.81 -9.72
CA GLU A 173 -23.64 -38.10 -9.45
C GLU A 173 -23.40 -36.59 -9.34
N ARG A 174 -24.37 -35.81 -9.81
CA ARG A 174 -24.34 -34.36 -9.69
C ARG A 174 -24.72 -33.92 -8.27
N VAL A 175 -23.75 -33.41 -7.53
CA VAL A 175 -23.92 -32.96 -6.13
C VAL A 175 -23.69 -31.46 -6.02
N PRO A 176 -24.37 -30.77 -5.08
CA PRO A 176 -24.06 -29.35 -4.82
C PRO A 176 -22.61 -29.18 -4.39
N CYS A 177 -21.94 -28.16 -4.89
CA CYS A 177 -20.57 -27.85 -4.48
C CYS A 177 -20.58 -27.32 -3.05
N PRO A 178 -19.78 -27.89 -2.12
CA PRO A 178 -19.70 -27.42 -0.72
C PRO A 178 -18.88 -26.15 -0.56
N GLY A 179 -18.25 -25.65 -1.62
CA GLY A 179 -17.31 -24.54 -1.55
C GLY A 179 -17.97 -23.19 -1.33
N VAL A 180 -17.13 -22.21 -1.04
CA VAL A 180 -17.51 -20.80 -0.87
C VAL A 180 -16.96 -19.98 -2.03
N LEU A 181 -17.81 -19.15 -2.63
CA LEU A 181 -17.41 -18.19 -3.64
C LEU A 181 -16.67 -17.04 -2.99
N ARG A 182 -15.47 -16.76 -3.48
CA ARG A 182 -14.61 -15.69 -3.03
C ARG A 182 -14.36 -14.68 -4.14
N ALA A 183 -14.40 -13.41 -3.78
CA ALA A 183 -14.01 -12.30 -4.65
C ALA A 183 -12.58 -11.88 -4.32
N LYS A 184 -11.76 -11.67 -5.35
CA LYS A 184 -10.47 -11.00 -5.21
C LYS A 184 -10.72 -9.51 -5.28
N VAL A 185 -10.74 -8.83 -4.14
CA VAL A 185 -10.93 -7.38 -4.08
C VAL A 185 -9.58 -6.69 -4.27
N GLY A 186 -9.49 -5.88 -5.30
CA GLY A 186 -8.35 -5.03 -5.63
C GLY A 186 -8.86 -3.79 -6.34
N THR A 187 -8.00 -2.86 -6.65
CA THR A 187 -8.33 -1.56 -7.21
C THR A 187 -9.12 -1.63 -8.52
N GLY A 188 -10.36 -1.15 -8.50
CA GLY A 188 -11.04 -0.59 -9.66
C GLY A 188 -11.74 -1.54 -10.62
N VAL A 189 -11.61 -2.86 -10.53
CA VAL A 189 -12.30 -3.81 -11.43
C VAL A 189 -13.19 -4.75 -10.63
N MET A 190 -14.43 -4.92 -11.06
CA MET A 190 -15.33 -5.92 -10.48
C MET A 190 -14.74 -7.31 -10.69
N PRO A 191 -14.36 -8.04 -9.62
CA PRO A 191 -13.68 -9.31 -9.75
C PRO A 191 -14.63 -10.46 -10.13
N ASP A 192 -14.08 -11.50 -10.76
CA ASP A 192 -14.77 -12.78 -10.84
C ASP A 192 -14.91 -13.41 -9.44
N LEU A 193 -16.03 -14.09 -9.19
CA LEU A 193 -16.18 -14.94 -8.01
C LEU A 193 -15.62 -16.32 -8.32
N THR A 194 -14.66 -16.77 -7.54
CA THR A 194 -14.03 -18.08 -7.70
C THR A 194 -14.34 -18.93 -6.49
N CYS A 195 -14.69 -20.19 -6.72
CA CYS A 195 -14.94 -21.15 -5.65
C CYS A 195 -13.61 -21.62 -5.03
N ASP A 196 -13.58 -21.72 -3.71
CA ASP A 196 -12.38 -22.18 -2.98
C ASP A 196 -12.17 -23.71 -3.05
N THR A 197 -13.21 -24.47 -3.42
CA THR A 197 -13.15 -25.93 -3.55
C THR A 197 -12.88 -26.35 -5.00
N ASP A 198 -13.46 -25.66 -5.97
CA ASP A 198 -13.29 -25.99 -7.38
C ASP A 198 -13.00 -24.70 -8.20
N PRO A 199 -11.77 -24.51 -8.67
CA PRO A 199 -11.39 -23.32 -9.41
C PRO A 199 -12.08 -23.19 -10.77
N ALA A 200 -12.71 -24.23 -11.31
CA ALA A 200 -13.52 -24.16 -12.50
C ALA A 200 -14.89 -23.49 -12.28
N HIS A 201 -15.30 -23.40 -11.01
CA HIS A 201 -16.52 -22.70 -10.63
C HIS A 201 -16.26 -21.19 -10.53
N VAL A 202 -16.42 -20.50 -11.66
CA VAL A 202 -16.24 -19.05 -11.78
C VAL A 202 -17.56 -18.37 -12.15
N ILE A 203 -17.89 -17.27 -11.46
CA ILE A 203 -19.03 -16.42 -11.79
C ILE A 203 -18.51 -15.06 -12.22
N SER A 204 -18.68 -14.71 -13.49
CA SER A 204 -18.24 -13.43 -14.04
C SER A 204 -19.11 -12.26 -13.54
N PRO A 205 -18.55 -11.05 -13.38
CA PRO A 205 -19.28 -9.84 -12.99
C PRO A 205 -20.49 -9.53 -13.87
N THR A 206 -20.43 -9.88 -15.14
CA THR A 206 -21.54 -9.70 -16.09
C THR A 206 -22.79 -10.51 -15.72
N THR A 207 -22.64 -11.53 -14.86
CA THR A 207 -23.72 -12.39 -14.40
C THR A 207 -24.24 -12.02 -13.01
N TRP A 208 -23.54 -11.16 -12.25
CA TRP A 208 -23.93 -10.75 -10.89
C TRP A 208 -25.26 -9.98 -10.85
N GLY A 209 -25.55 -9.21 -11.87
CA GLY A 209 -26.78 -8.39 -11.95
C GLY A 209 -28.01 -9.12 -12.43
N ARG A 210 -27.90 -10.39 -12.80
CA ARG A 210 -29.06 -11.20 -13.19
C ARG A 210 -29.63 -11.87 -11.94
N PRO A 211 -30.81 -11.46 -11.42
CA PRO A 211 -31.41 -12.12 -10.28
C PRO A 211 -31.69 -13.59 -10.61
N VAL A 212 -30.90 -14.49 -10.04
CA VAL A 212 -31.03 -15.95 -10.21
C VAL A 212 -32.35 -16.48 -9.61
N TRP A 213 -33.13 -15.64 -8.95
CA TRP A 213 -34.31 -16.01 -8.18
C TRP A 213 -35.64 -15.66 -8.83
N LYS A 214 -35.70 -15.51 -10.13
CA LYS A 214 -36.96 -15.62 -10.85
C LYS A 214 -37.15 -16.98 -11.48
N ARG A 215 -36.96 -18.08 -10.74
CA ARG A 215 -37.83 -19.24 -11.00
C ARG A 215 -39.16 -18.94 -10.34
N LYS A 216 -40.07 -18.35 -11.10
CA LYS A 216 -41.49 -18.48 -10.83
C LYS A 216 -41.74 -19.97 -10.63
N THR A 217 -42.08 -20.37 -9.41
CA THR A 217 -42.84 -21.60 -9.17
C THR A 217 -44.12 -21.42 -9.99
N GLU A 218 -44.21 -22.11 -11.12
CA GLU A 218 -45.48 -22.24 -11.81
C GLU A 218 -46.50 -22.83 -10.80
N PRO A 219 -47.65 -22.18 -10.63
CA PRO A 219 -48.66 -22.76 -9.79
C PRO A 219 -49.08 -24.08 -10.42
N SER A 220 -48.87 -25.18 -9.66
CA SER A 220 -49.39 -26.50 -9.98
C SER A 220 -50.85 -26.38 -10.35
N ALA A 221 -51.20 -26.63 -11.63
CA ALA A 221 -52.56 -26.71 -12.05
C ALA A 221 -53.26 -27.82 -11.26
N ARG A 222 -54.13 -27.40 -10.33
CA ARG A 222 -55.09 -28.31 -9.73
C ARG A 222 -55.99 -28.79 -10.83
N MET A 223 -55.78 -30.05 -11.26
CA MET A 223 -56.80 -30.80 -11.94
C MET A 223 -57.90 -31.08 -10.96
N GLY A 224 -59.03 -30.35 -11.12
CA GLY A 224 -60.28 -30.68 -10.47
C GLY A 224 -60.96 -31.79 -11.24
N ALA A 225 -61.42 -32.82 -10.51
CA ALA A 225 -62.39 -33.79 -10.94
C ALA A 225 -63.77 -33.26 -10.72
#